data_61245090c5736d4c956145c2cfcf0013
#
_entry.id   61245090c5736d4c956145c2cfcf0013
#
_cell.length_a   1.000
_cell.length_b   1.000
_cell.length_c   1.000
_cell.angle_alpha   90.00
_cell.angle_beta   90.00
_cell.angle_gamma   90.00
#
_symmetry.space_group_name_H-M   'P 1'
#
loop_
_entity.id
_entity.type
_entity.pdbx_description
1 polymer ?
#
loop_
_entity_poly.entity_id
_entity_poly.type
_entity_poly.pdbx_seq_one_letter_code
_entity_poly.pdbx_strand_id
1 'polypeptide(L)'
;MQFFIDTANLDEIKEMNDLGIIDGVTTNPSIIAREGKDLKETLIKICNMVNGPISGEVLALDTEGMVKEGLEISKWHPNMVVKIPLTQAGIGAVSQLSKMGVKTNVTTVYDSAQALLAAKAGATYVSPFVGRSDDVLMDGLKMLRDICEIYRVQGIKTKVLAASMRTPTYVAEAARAGADVATIPYACLLYTSRCV
;
A
#
# COMPACT_ATOMS: atom_id res chain seq x y z
N MET A 1 8.81 -4.14 11.39
CA MET A 1 8.09 -3.43 10.30
C MET A 1 8.66 -3.90 8.97
N GLN A 2 7.81 -4.29 8.03
CA GLN A 2 8.21 -4.66 6.68
C GLN A 2 8.46 -3.41 5.82
N PHE A 3 9.37 -3.50 4.86
CA PHE A 3 9.64 -2.43 3.90
C PHE A 3 9.11 -2.82 2.52
N PHE A 4 8.20 -2.01 1.99
CA PHE A 4 7.81 -2.09 0.59
C PHE A 4 8.46 -0.94 -0.16
N ILE A 5 8.74 -1.15 -1.44
CA ILE A 5 9.18 -0.06 -2.33
C ILE A 5 7.98 0.48 -3.11
N ASP A 6 7.89 1.81 -3.24
CA ASP A 6 6.80 2.51 -3.95
C ASP A 6 7.28 2.96 -5.35
N THR A 7 7.31 2.01 -6.28
CA THR A 7 7.74 2.23 -7.68
C THR A 7 7.23 1.12 -8.60
N ALA A 8 7.23 1.39 -9.92
CA ALA A 8 7.02 0.38 -10.97
C ALA A 8 8.26 0.25 -11.89
N ASN A 9 9.35 0.91 -11.55
CA ASN A 9 10.60 0.80 -12.27
C ASN A 9 11.30 -0.51 -11.87
N LEU A 10 11.48 -1.40 -12.84
CA LEU A 10 12.01 -2.74 -12.60
C LEU A 10 13.49 -2.73 -12.15
N ASP A 11 14.27 -1.75 -12.59
CA ASP A 11 15.68 -1.65 -12.22
C ASP A 11 15.83 -1.20 -10.76
N GLU A 12 15.01 -0.22 -10.32
CA GLU A 12 14.93 0.22 -8.93
C GLU A 12 14.50 -0.92 -7.99
N ILE A 13 13.48 -1.68 -8.40
CA ILE A 13 12.98 -2.83 -7.64
C ILE A 13 14.08 -3.89 -7.55
N LYS A 14 14.73 -4.19 -8.68
CA LYS A 14 15.80 -5.19 -8.71
C LYS A 14 16.95 -4.81 -7.78
N GLU A 15 17.43 -3.58 -7.84
CA GLU A 15 18.52 -3.10 -6.99
C GLU A 15 18.20 -3.26 -5.50
N MET A 16 17.01 -2.82 -5.07
CA MET A 16 16.62 -2.92 -3.66
C MET A 16 16.30 -4.36 -3.22
N ASN A 17 15.81 -5.19 -4.13
CA ASN A 17 15.57 -6.61 -3.86
C ASN A 17 16.89 -7.38 -3.74
N ASP A 18 17.88 -7.08 -4.56
CA ASP A 18 19.21 -7.70 -4.49
C ASP A 18 19.94 -7.35 -3.18
N LEU A 19 19.65 -6.18 -2.58
CA LEU A 19 20.11 -5.83 -1.23
C LEU A 19 19.39 -6.60 -0.11
N GLY A 20 18.29 -7.30 -0.42
CA GLY A 20 17.50 -8.06 0.55
C GLY A 20 16.73 -7.21 1.57
N ILE A 21 16.44 -5.95 1.24
CA ILE A 21 15.83 -4.99 2.18
C ILE A 21 14.35 -4.72 1.92
N ILE A 22 13.77 -5.26 0.84
CA ILE A 22 12.34 -5.07 0.53
C ILE A 22 11.57 -6.37 0.69
N ASP A 23 10.38 -6.25 1.29
CA ASP A 23 9.44 -7.35 1.54
C ASP A 23 8.25 -7.34 0.57
N GLY A 24 8.10 -6.31 -0.26
CA GLY A 24 6.99 -6.17 -1.19
C GLY A 24 7.06 -4.88 -2.01
N VAL A 25 6.04 -4.66 -2.84
CA VAL A 25 5.97 -3.49 -3.73
C VAL A 25 4.57 -2.88 -3.72
N THR A 26 4.49 -1.56 -3.67
CA THR A 26 3.26 -0.84 -4.01
C THR A 26 3.42 -0.11 -5.33
N THR A 27 2.37 -0.16 -6.13
CA THR A 27 2.25 0.64 -7.34
C THR A 27 0.98 1.49 -7.32
N ASN A 28 0.85 2.39 -8.26
CA ASN A 28 -0.38 3.11 -8.52
C ASN A 28 -0.48 3.45 -10.02
N PRO A 29 -1.68 3.81 -10.53
CA PRO A 29 -1.87 4.08 -11.95
C PRO A 29 -0.93 5.16 -12.50
N SER A 30 -0.64 6.21 -11.73
CA SER A 30 0.25 7.30 -12.14
C SER A 30 1.71 6.84 -12.26
N ILE A 31 2.17 5.97 -11.38
CA ILE A 31 3.52 5.39 -11.44
C ILE A 31 3.64 4.49 -12.69
N ILE A 32 2.66 3.60 -12.91
CA ILE A 32 2.64 2.72 -14.09
C ILE A 32 2.59 3.53 -15.39
N ALA A 33 1.75 4.56 -15.45
CA ALA A 33 1.63 5.41 -16.64
C ALA A 33 2.94 6.14 -16.99
N ARG A 34 3.72 6.57 -15.99
CA ARG A 34 5.03 7.21 -16.20
C ARG A 34 6.04 6.26 -16.86
N GLU A 35 5.97 4.98 -16.55
CA GLU A 35 6.82 3.96 -17.17
C GLU A 35 6.40 3.64 -18.61
N GLY A 36 5.23 4.10 -19.08
CA GLY A 36 4.72 3.84 -20.42
C GLY A 36 4.49 2.37 -20.75
N LYS A 37 4.27 1.54 -19.71
CA LYS A 37 4.17 0.07 -19.80
C LYS A 37 2.76 -0.42 -19.54
N ASP A 38 2.47 -1.62 -20.02
CA ASP A 38 1.22 -2.32 -19.68
C ASP A 38 1.17 -2.68 -18.20
N LEU A 39 0.02 -2.43 -17.57
CA LEU A 39 -0.18 -2.65 -16.13
C LEU A 39 0.03 -4.12 -15.75
N LYS A 40 -0.65 -5.03 -16.45
CA LYS A 40 -0.63 -6.47 -16.14
C LYS A 40 0.75 -7.07 -16.33
N GLU A 41 1.37 -6.78 -17.46
CA GLU A 41 2.71 -7.28 -17.78
C GLU A 41 3.74 -6.80 -16.76
N THR A 42 3.65 -5.52 -16.38
CA THR A 42 4.56 -4.92 -15.39
C THR A 42 4.38 -5.57 -14.02
N LEU A 43 3.15 -5.72 -13.54
CA LEU A 43 2.87 -6.32 -12.23
C LEU A 43 3.29 -7.80 -12.17
N ILE A 44 3.09 -8.56 -13.25
CA ILE A 44 3.56 -9.96 -13.32
C ILE A 44 5.10 -10.02 -13.25
N LYS A 45 5.82 -9.14 -13.96
CA LYS A 45 7.29 -9.06 -13.88
C LYS A 45 7.74 -8.75 -12.45
N ILE A 46 7.09 -7.81 -11.77
CA ILE A 46 7.39 -7.47 -10.39
C ILE A 46 7.12 -8.68 -9.46
N CYS A 47 6.00 -9.38 -9.61
CA CYS A 47 5.67 -10.57 -8.83
C CYS A 47 6.70 -11.69 -8.99
N ASN A 48 7.27 -11.85 -10.17
CA ASN A 48 8.32 -12.85 -10.44
C ASN A 48 9.68 -12.45 -9.86
N MET A 49 9.87 -11.17 -9.56
CA MET A 49 11.12 -10.60 -9.05
C MET A 49 11.14 -10.54 -7.52
N VAL A 50 10.02 -10.21 -6.89
CA VAL A 50 9.90 -10.00 -5.44
C VAL A 50 8.99 -11.06 -4.83
N ASN A 51 9.52 -11.82 -3.88
CA ASN A 51 8.73 -12.83 -3.15
C ASN A 51 7.98 -12.19 -1.98
N GLY A 52 6.96 -11.40 -2.29
CA GLY A 52 6.16 -10.68 -1.30
C GLY A 52 4.90 -10.06 -1.89
N PRO A 53 4.10 -9.36 -1.08
CA PRO A 53 2.86 -8.73 -1.55
C PRO A 53 3.13 -7.62 -2.57
N ILE A 54 2.40 -7.64 -3.68
CA ILE A 54 2.49 -6.64 -4.75
C ILE A 54 1.12 -5.99 -4.91
N SER A 55 1.02 -4.68 -4.68
CA SER A 55 -0.24 -3.94 -4.80
C SER A 55 -0.48 -3.45 -6.23
N GLY A 56 -1.57 -3.92 -6.85
CA GLY A 56 -2.09 -3.42 -8.13
C GLY A 56 -3.44 -2.72 -7.91
N GLU A 57 -3.59 -1.48 -8.38
CA GLU A 57 -4.76 -0.64 -8.11
C GLU A 57 -5.81 -0.75 -9.22
N VAL A 58 -7.08 -0.84 -8.81
CA VAL A 58 -8.26 -0.81 -9.71
C VAL A 58 -8.44 0.60 -10.28
N LEU A 59 -9.04 0.69 -11.47
CA LEU A 59 -9.33 1.94 -12.18
C LEU A 59 -10.82 2.30 -12.19
N ALA A 60 -11.70 1.32 -12.05
CA ALA A 60 -13.15 1.52 -11.98
C ALA A 60 -13.51 2.46 -10.80
N LEU A 61 -14.62 3.18 -10.95
CA LEU A 61 -15.09 4.16 -9.96
C LEU A 61 -16.32 3.68 -9.18
N ASP A 62 -16.96 2.63 -9.64
CA ASP A 62 -18.13 2.02 -8.99
C ASP A 62 -17.78 0.65 -8.38
N THR A 63 -18.63 0.19 -7.46
CA THR A 63 -18.39 -1.04 -6.71
C THR A 63 -18.30 -2.28 -7.60
N GLU A 64 -19.18 -2.42 -8.58
CA GLU A 64 -19.24 -3.60 -9.46
C GLU A 64 -17.99 -3.69 -10.35
N GLY A 65 -17.60 -2.56 -10.94
CA GLY A 65 -16.37 -2.44 -11.73
C GLY A 65 -15.13 -2.75 -10.90
N MET A 66 -15.00 -2.19 -9.69
CA MET A 66 -13.88 -2.47 -8.78
C MET A 66 -13.81 -3.94 -8.37
N VAL A 67 -14.94 -4.59 -8.14
CA VAL A 67 -14.99 -6.03 -7.82
C VAL A 67 -14.54 -6.86 -9.02
N LYS A 68 -15.03 -6.54 -10.21
CA LYS A 68 -14.65 -7.23 -11.45
C LYS A 68 -13.15 -7.12 -11.73
N GLU A 69 -12.62 -5.90 -11.71
CA GLU A 69 -11.18 -5.66 -11.88
C GLU A 69 -10.34 -6.33 -10.78
N GLY A 70 -10.79 -6.23 -9.52
CA GLY A 70 -10.12 -6.84 -8.39
C GLY A 70 -10.02 -8.35 -8.47
N LEU A 71 -11.09 -9.03 -8.92
CA LEU A 71 -11.08 -10.48 -9.19
C LEU A 71 -10.13 -10.84 -10.34
N GLU A 72 -10.01 -10.00 -11.34
CA GLU A 72 -9.06 -10.21 -12.44
C GLU A 72 -7.62 -10.04 -11.95
N ILE A 73 -7.32 -8.91 -11.31
CA ILE A 73 -5.99 -8.61 -10.77
C ILE A 73 -5.52 -9.72 -9.82
N SER A 74 -6.38 -10.19 -8.93
CA SER A 74 -6.04 -11.22 -7.95
C SER A 74 -5.62 -12.56 -8.57
N LYS A 75 -6.01 -12.83 -9.81
CA LYS A 75 -5.68 -14.07 -10.55
C LYS A 75 -4.34 -13.98 -11.29
N TRP A 76 -3.75 -12.80 -11.44
CA TRP A 76 -2.51 -12.65 -12.20
C TRP A 76 -1.32 -13.32 -11.52
N HIS A 77 -1.29 -13.30 -10.17
CA HIS A 77 -0.24 -13.97 -9.39
C HIS A 77 -0.66 -14.13 -7.92
N PRO A 78 -0.23 -15.19 -7.19
CA PRO A 78 -0.56 -15.41 -5.77
C PRO A 78 -0.14 -14.29 -4.82
N ASN A 79 0.88 -13.49 -5.21
CA ASN A 79 1.38 -12.36 -4.43
C ASN A 79 0.55 -11.08 -4.63
N MET A 80 -0.42 -11.08 -5.55
CA MET A 80 -1.22 -9.89 -5.80
C MET A 80 -2.07 -9.49 -4.59
N VAL A 81 -2.09 -8.19 -4.34
CA VAL A 81 -2.97 -7.50 -3.40
C VAL A 81 -3.71 -6.42 -4.18
N VAL A 82 -5.02 -6.47 -4.16
CA VAL A 82 -5.87 -5.51 -4.91
C VAL A 82 -5.94 -4.20 -4.14
N LYS A 83 -5.40 -3.14 -4.72
CA LYS A 83 -5.41 -1.81 -4.12
C LYS A 83 -6.66 -1.06 -4.54
N ILE A 84 -7.38 -0.50 -3.56
CA ILE A 84 -8.72 0.09 -3.75
C ILE A 84 -8.77 1.43 -3.01
N PRO A 85 -9.15 2.54 -3.66
CA PRO A 85 -9.28 3.83 -2.99
C PRO A 85 -10.44 3.83 -1.99
N LEU A 86 -10.26 4.53 -0.87
CA LEU A 86 -11.27 4.68 0.18
C LEU A 86 -12.37 5.64 -0.29
N THR A 87 -13.38 5.08 -0.90
CA THR A 87 -14.64 5.72 -1.28
C THR A 87 -15.80 4.86 -0.80
N GLN A 88 -17.03 5.36 -0.83
CA GLN A 88 -18.19 4.53 -0.54
C GLN A 88 -18.25 3.29 -1.44
N ALA A 89 -18.00 3.46 -2.74
CA ALA A 89 -17.92 2.36 -3.70
C ALA A 89 -16.77 1.39 -3.37
N GLY A 90 -15.58 1.94 -3.03
CA GLY A 90 -14.40 1.15 -2.68
C GLY A 90 -14.60 0.30 -1.43
N ILE A 91 -15.22 0.83 -0.37
CA ILE A 91 -15.54 0.06 0.84
C ILE A 91 -16.51 -1.08 0.52
N GLY A 92 -17.51 -0.83 -0.36
CA GLY A 92 -18.40 -1.88 -0.87
C GLY A 92 -17.65 -2.99 -1.61
N ALA A 93 -16.69 -2.61 -2.47
CA ALA A 93 -15.85 -3.56 -3.20
C ALA A 93 -14.95 -4.37 -2.28
N VAL A 94 -14.29 -3.73 -1.31
CA VAL A 94 -13.46 -4.40 -0.29
C VAL A 94 -14.26 -5.44 0.48
N SER A 95 -15.49 -5.09 0.92
CA SER A 95 -16.36 -6.02 1.65
C SER A 95 -16.73 -7.27 0.83
N GLN A 96 -16.95 -7.12 -0.48
CA GLN A 96 -17.24 -8.25 -1.35
C GLN A 96 -16.00 -9.10 -1.62
N LEU A 97 -14.89 -8.46 -1.99
CA LEU A 97 -13.63 -9.14 -2.32
C LEU A 97 -13.05 -9.90 -1.13
N SER A 98 -13.13 -9.33 0.08
CA SER A 98 -12.64 -10.00 1.29
C SER A 98 -13.41 -11.29 1.60
N LYS A 99 -14.73 -11.32 1.38
CA LYS A 99 -15.57 -12.52 1.52
C LYS A 99 -15.22 -13.60 0.51
N MET A 100 -14.64 -13.22 -0.64
CA MET A 100 -14.15 -14.13 -1.68
C MET A 100 -12.68 -14.54 -1.44
N GLY A 101 -12.06 -14.14 -0.34
CA GLY A 101 -10.67 -14.47 0.01
C GLY A 101 -9.62 -13.65 -0.73
N VAL A 102 -10.02 -12.57 -1.43
CA VAL A 102 -9.09 -11.68 -2.13
C VAL A 102 -8.44 -10.72 -1.14
N LYS A 103 -7.10 -10.66 -1.16
CA LYS A 103 -6.33 -9.70 -0.35
C LYS A 103 -6.50 -8.29 -0.92
N THR A 104 -6.82 -7.32 -0.05
CA THR A 104 -7.04 -5.94 -0.45
C THR A 104 -6.16 -4.97 0.34
N ASN A 105 -5.80 -3.85 -0.29
CA ASN A 105 -5.11 -2.71 0.31
C ASN A 105 -5.94 -1.44 0.11
N VAL A 106 -6.59 -0.96 1.16
CA VAL A 106 -7.40 0.26 1.11
C VAL A 106 -6.48 1.48 1.18
N THR A 107 -6.47 2.27 0.12
CA THR A 107 -5.58 3.43 -0.06
C THR A 107 -6.32 4.76 0.05
N THR A 108 -5.57 5.87 0.05
CA THR A 108 -6.12 7.24 0.21
C THR A 108 -6.86 7.45 1.53
N VAL A 109 -6.29 6.94 2.60
CA VAL A 109 -6.83 7.08 3.95
C VAL A 109 -6.20 8.31 4.62
N TYR A 110 -7.03 9.19 5.18
CA TYR A 110 -6.63 10.47 5.76
C TYR A 110 -7.07 10.67 7.22
N ASP A 111 -7.78 9.71 7.80
CA ASP A 111 -8.12 9.75 9.23
C ASP A 111 -8.34 8.34 9.82
N SER A 112 -8.37 8.26 11.15
CA SER A 112 -8.51 6.99 11.87
C SER A 112 -9.90 6.36 11.76
N ALA A 113 -10.96 7.14 11.56
CA ALA A 113 -12.31 6.60 11.37
C ALA A 113 -12.40 5.92 10.00
N GLN A 114 -11.80 6.50 8.96
CA GLN A 114 -11.64 5.89 7.64
C GLN A 114 -10.88 4.55 7.73
N ALA A 115 -9.80 4.52 8.50
CA ALA A 115 -9.04 3.29 8.72
C ALA A 115 -9.89 2.21 9.41
N LEU A 116 -10.71 2.57 10.40
CA LEU A 116 -11.65 1.63 11.03
C LEU A 116 -12.69 1.08 10.06
N LEU A 117 -13.22 1.91 9.16
CA LEU A 117 -14.15 1.46 8.10
C LEU A 117 -13.48 0.44 7.16
N ALA A 118 -12.24 0.70 6.76
CA ALA A 118 -11.46 -0.22 5.93
C ALA A 118 -11.25 -1.58 6.63
N ALA A 119 -10.89 -1.57 7.90
CA ALA A 119 -10.72 -2.78 8.69
C ALA A 119 -12.05 -3.54 8.84
N LYS A 120 -13.15 -2.82 9.11
CA LYS A 120 -14.49 -3.42 9.24
C LYS A 120 -14.99 -4.05 7.94
N ALA A 121 -14.60 -3.50 6.79
CA ALA A 121 -14.89 -4.07 5.48
C ALA A 121 -14.05 -5.34 5.18
N GLY A 122 -13.04 -5.65 5.98
CA GLY A 122 -12.20 -6.84 5.84
C GLY A 122 -10.92 -6.61 5.03
N ALA A 123 -10.43 -5.38 4.96
CA ALA A 123 -9.17 -5.08 4.29
C ALA A 123 -7.99 -5.85 4.89
N THR A 124 -7.08 -6.35 4.05
CA THR A 124 -5.83 -6.96 4.50
C THR A 124 -4.83 -5.90 4.94
N TYR A 125 -4.77 -4.79 4.20
CA TYR A 125 -3.95 -3.61 4.50
C TYR A 125 -4.79 -2.35 4.44
N VAL A 126 -4.39 -1.36 5.23
CA VAL A 126 -4.85 0.02 5.14
C VAL A 126 -3.64 0.92 4.93
N SER A 127 -3.73 1.85 3.97
CA SER A 127 -2.63 2.74 3.59
C SER A 127 -2.96 4.20 3.94
N PRO A 128 -2.68 4.65 5.20
CA PRO A 128 -2.76 6.06 5.56
C PRO A 128 -1.67 6.87 4.83
N PHE A 129 -2.08 8.02 4.28
CA PHE A 129 -1.23 8.88 3.47
C PHE A 129 -0.55 9.95 4.33
N VAL A 130 0.58 9.61 4.96
CA VAL A 130 1.29 10.48 5.90
C VAL A 130 1.72 11.80 5.24
N GLY A 131 2.56 11.75 4.22
CA GLY A 131 3.09 12.97 3.61
C GLY A 131 2.05 13.81 2.87
N ARG A 132 1.00 13.20 2.30
CA ARG A 132 -0.10 13.96 1.69
C ARG A 132 -1.00 14.63 2.72
N SER A 133 -1.12 14.08 3.92
CA SER A 133 -1.82 14.76 5.01
C SER A 133 -1.10 16.05 5.39
N ASP A 134 0.23 16.02 5.46
CA ASP A 134 1.03 17.21 5.74
C ASP A 134 0.87 18.31 4.67
N ASP A 135 0.67 17.94 3.39
CA ASP A 135 0.42 18.90 2.30
C ASP A 135 -0.84 19.74 2.52
N VAL A 136 -1.80 19.22 3.27
CA VAL A 136 -3.06 19.91 3.60
C VAL A 136 -3.12 20.34 5.07
N LEU A 137 -1.97 20.53 5.69
CA LEU A 137 -1.81 21.00 7.07
C LEU A 137 -2.45 20.08 8.13
N MET A 138 -2.57 18.79 7.83
CA MET A 138 -2.95 17.76 8.79
C MET A 138 -1.68 17.06 9.30
N ASP A 139 -1.61 16.74 10.59
CA ASP A 139 -0.48 15.97 11.15
C ASP A 139 -0.59 14.48 10.75
N GLY A 140 0.07 14.12 9.64
CA GLY A 140 0.05 12.76 9.11
C GLY A 140 0.71 11.74 10.03
N LEU A 141 1.73 12.11 10.78
CA LEU A 141 2.37 11.22 11.75
C LEU A 141 1.50 11.01 12.98
N LYS A 142 0.76 12.02 13.43
CA LYS A 142 -0.23 11.84 14.49
C LYS A 142 -1.34 10.90 14.05
N MET A 143 -1.89 11.10 12.86
CA MET A 143 -2.89 10.20 12.28
C MET A 143 -2.39 8.75 12.25
N LEU A 144 -1.16 8.53 11.80
CA LEU A 144 -0.57 7.18 11.74
C LEU A 144 -0.47 6.56 13.14
N ARG A 145 0.01 7.31 14.15
CA ARG A 145 0.09 6.85 15.53
C ARG A 145 -1.28 6.47 16.06
N ASP A 146 -2.29 7.31 15.85
CA ASP A 146 -3.67 7.07 16.29
C ASP A 146 -4.23 5.78 15.65
N ILE A 147 -4.02 5.56 14.36
CA ILE A 147 -4.45 4.33 13.66
C ILE A 147 -3.77 3.08 14.25
N CYS A 148 -2.46 3.10 14.41
CA CYS A 148 -1.71 1.97 14.97
C CYS A 148 -2.15 1.65 16.39
N GLU A 149 -2.36 2.68 17.22
CA GLU A 149 -2.84 2.50 18.60
C GLU A 149 -4.26 1.91 18.65
N ILE A 150 -5.19 2.44 17.85
CA ILE A 150 -6.56 1.94 17.78
C ILE A 150 -6.56 0.48 17.32
N TYR A 151 -5.81 0.13 16.30
CA TYR A 151 -5.75 -1.24 15.79
C TYR A 151 -5.19 -2.21 16.84
N ARG A 152 -4.16 -1.80 17.56
CA ARG A 152 -3.57 -2.56 18.66
C ARG A 152 -4.56 -2.76 19.80
N VAL A 153 -5.23 -1.70 20.26
CA VAL A 153 -6.19 -1.74 21.39
C VAL A 153 -7.41 -2.58 21.06
N GLN A 154 -7.90 -2.47 19.82
CA GLN A 154 -9.09 -3.22 19.35
C GLN A 154 -8.76 -4.64 18.86
N GLY A 155 -7.49 -5.03 18.82
CA GLY A 155 -7.07 -6.33 18.31
C GLY A 155 -7.38 -6.54 16.81
N ILE A 156 -7.42 -5.45 16.02
CA ILE A 156 -7.69 -5.48 14.60
C ILE A 156 -6.52 -6.15 13.86
N LYS A 157 -6.83 -7.04 12.91
CA LYS A 157 -5.84 -7.83 12.16
C LYS A 157 -5.42 -7.20 10.83
N THR A 158 -6.15 -6.19 10.36
CA THR A 158 -5.75 -5.40 9.18
C THR A 158 -4.40 -4.75 9.46
N LYS A 159 -3.45 -4.91 8.55
CA LYS A 159 -2.10 -4.36 8.68
C LYS A 159 -2.07 -2.89 8.30
N VAL A 160 -1.38 -2.08 9.10
CA VAL A 160 -1.16 -0.66 8.80
C VAL A 160 0.07 -0.52 7.91
N LEU A 161 -0.14 -0.05 6.69
CA LEU A 161 0.87 0.21 5.68
C LEU A 161 1.05 1.73 5.54
N ALA A 162 2.03 2.29 6.24
CA ALA A 162 2.34 3.71 6.17
C ALA A 162 2.76 4.10 4.75
N ALA A 163 2.01 5.00 4.11
CA ALA A 163 2.17 5.39 2.71
C ALA A 163 2.46 6.88 2.54
N SER A 164 2.86 7.26 1.33
CA SER A 164 3.28 8.64 1.03
C SER A 164 4.47 9.09 1.89
N MET A 165 5.43 8.19 2.09
CA MET A 165 6.67 8.46 2.79
C MET A 165 7.55 9.40 1.96
N ARG A 166 8.15 10.42 2.57
CA ARG A 166 8.94 11.44 1.86
C ARG A 166 10.36 11.55 2.34
N THR A 167 10.64 11.12 3.55
CA THR A 167 11.96 11.26 4.17
C THR A 167 12.28 10.01 5.02
N PRO A 168 13.56 9.70 5.26
CA PRO A 168 13.95 8.66 6.20
C PRO A 168 13.38 8.86 7.61
N THR A 169 13.17 10.10 8.03
CA THR A 169 12.53 10.42 9.32
C THR A 169 11.13 9.84 9.41
N TYR A 170 10.33 9.93 8.35
CA TYR A 170 8.97 9.34 8.33
C TYR A 170 9.01 7.83 8.51
N VAL A 171 9.99 7.17 7.91
CA VAL A 171 10.17 5.71 8.06
C VAL A 171 10.45 5.34 9.53
N ALA A 172 11.35 6.08 10.18
CA ALA A 172 11.65 5.87 11.59
C ALA A 172 10.44 6.15 12.50
N GLU A 173 9.69 7.22 12.22
CA GLU A 173 8.47 7.54 12.96
C GLU A 173 7.35 6.52 12.72
N ALA A 174 7.22 5.98 11.50
CA ALA A 174 6.27 4.88 11.22
C ALA A 174 6.63 3.62 12.04
N ALA A 175 7.90 3.30 12.15
CA ALA A 175 8.36 2.19 12.99
C ALA A 175 8.04 2.43 14.48
N ARG A 176 8.27 3.64 14.99
CA ARG A 176 7.92 4.03 16.38
C ARG A 176 6.43 3.99 16.64
N ALA A 177 5.61 4.36 15.66
CA ALA A 177 4.15 4.27 15.73
C ALA A 177 3.64 2.82 15.82
N GLY A 178 4.45 1.85 15.40
CA GLY A 178 4.07 0.45 15.34
C GLY A 178 3.38 0.05 14.04
N ALA A 179 3.61 0.77 12.95
CA ALA A 179 3.14 0.37 11.62
C ALA A 179 3.69 -1.01 11.23
N ASP A 180 2.87 -1.85 10.60
CA ASP A 180 3.29 -3.17 10.13
C ASP A 180 4.22 -3.09 8.92
N VAL A 181 3.95 -2.12 8.04
CA VAL A 181 4.64 -1.90 6.77
C VAL A 181 4.85 -0.40 6.56
N ALA A 182 5.96 -0.02 5.93
CA ALA A 182 6.13 1.29 5.31
C ALA A 182 6.42 1.11 3.82
N THR A 183 5.68 1.82 2.95
CA THR A 183 6.04 1.85 1.53
C THR A 183 6.83 3.11 1.23
N ILE A 184 8.04 2.92 0.71
CA ILE A 184 9.11 3.92 0.71
C ILE A 184 9.53 4.17 -0.74
N PRO A 185 9.57 5.43 -1.22
CA PRO A 185 10.13 5.74 -2.53
C PRO A 185 11.59 5.30 -2.66
N TYR A 186 11.98 4.86 -3.86
CA TYR A 186 13.34 4.42 -4.16
C TYR A 186 14.40 5.41 -3.68
N ALA A 187 14.24 6.71 -3.96
CA ALA A 187 15.18 7.74 -3.54
C ALA A 187 15.38 7.79 -2.01
N CYS A 188 14.33 7.54 -1.22
CA CYS A 188 14.44 7.49 0.24
C CYS A 188 15.18 6.23 0.70
N LEU A 189 14.93 5.07 0.10
CA LEU A 189 15.67 3.83 0.38
C LEU A 189 17.14 3.98 0.03
N LEU A 190 17.43 4.52 -1.16
CA LEU A 190 18.79 4.73 -1.64
C LEU A 190 19.56 5.69 -0.72
N TYR A 191 18.93 6.80 -0.28
CA TYR A 191 19.57 7.73 0.67
C TYR A 191 19.85 7.06 2.02
N THR A 192 18.92 6.26 2.53
CA THR A 192 19.06 5.56 3.82
C THR A 192 20.14 4.47 3.77
N SER A 193 20.39 3.87 2.60
CA SER A 193 21.38 2.80 2.40
C SER A 193 22.81 3.30 2.16
N ARG A 194 23.02 4.62 1.97
CA ARG A 194 24.36 5.20 1.76
C ARG A 194 24.94 5.67 3.08
N CYS A 195 26.24 5.39 3.30
CA CYS A 195 27.01 6.08 4.31
C CYS A 195 27.15 7.56 3.92
N VAL A 196 26.83 8.47 4.83
CA VAL A 196 27.05 9.92 4.68
C VAL A 196 28.52 10.22 4.92
#